data_28eedfda5bf67138106979ec22a4c31b
#
_entry.id   28eedfda5bf67138106979ec22a4c31b
#
_cell.length_a   1.000
_cell.length_b   1.000
_cell.length_c   1.000
_cell.angle_alpha   90.00
_cell.angle_beta   90.00
_cell.angle_gamma   90.00
#
_symmetry.space_group_name_H-M   'P 1'
#
loop_
_entity.id
_entity.type
_entity.pdbx_description
1 polymer ?
#
loop_
_entity_poly.entity_id
_entity_poly.type
_entity_poly.pdbx_seq_one_letter_code
_entity_poly.pdbx_strand_id
1 'polypeptide(L)'
;QMCIRDSGGTIKAWYKDSKDISSTMKFEKIESIQTQVVYASSQESGEGDASHLTDGDPNTIWHTMYSVTVAKYPHWVDLDAGEVKEIKGFTYLPRQNGGNGNIKDYSIQVSMDGKEWGEPVNKGTFARDSKEKRVLFDKPVKARYIRFTALSEQNGQDFASGAEITILAN
;
A
#
# COMPACT_ATOMS: atom_id res chain seq x y z
N GLN A 1 13.90 14.92 23.52
CA GLN A 1 13.88 14.10 22.30
C GLN A 1 12.88 12.95 22.51
N MET A 2 11.78 12.98 21.80
CA MET A 2 10.71 11.98 21.92
C MET A 2 10.99 10.86 20.93
N CYS A 3 11.27 9.65 21.42
CA CYS A 3 11.39 8.47 20.57
C CYS A 3 10.01 7.85 20.40
N ILE A 4 9.47 7.87 19.19
CA ILE A 4 8.28 7.09 18.83
C ILE A 4 8.77 5.67 18.50
N ARG A 5 8.27 4.68 19.24
CA ARG A 5 8.50 3.26 18.94
C ARG A 5 7.28 2.70 18.20
N ASP A 6 7.49 1.90 17.19
CA ASP A 6 6.44 1.25 16.40
C ASP A 6 5.61 0.19 17.16
N SER A 7 5.86 0.03 18.45
CA SER A 7 5.29 -1.03 19.28
C SER A 7 3.96 -0.69 19.96
N GLY A 8 3.35 0.45 19.65
CA GLY A 8 2.20 0.94 20.39
C GLY A 8 2.57 1.30 21.85
N GLY A 9 1.75 2.07 22.52
CA GLY A 9 2.01 2.44 23.91
C GLY A 9 1.16 3.60 24.39
N THR A 10 1.44 4.02 25.62
CA THR A 10 0.79 5.18 26.24
C THR A 10 1.86 6.14 26.72
N ILE A 11 1.78 7.39 26.28
CA ILE A 11 2.59 8.48 26.82
C ILE A 11 1.70 9.29 27.77
N LYS A 12 2.22 9.55 28.97
CA LYS A 12 1.60 10.43 29.94
C LYS A 12 2.53 11.62 30.15
N ALA A 13 1.99 12.81 30.07
CA ALA A 13 2.72 14.04 30.36
C ALA A 13 2.06 14.77 31.55
N TRP A 14 2.87 15.36 32.43
CA TRP A 14 2.41 16.16 33.55
C TRP A 14 3.32 17.37 33.74
N TYR A 15 2.84 18.37 34.45
CA TYR A 15 3.65 19.52 34.79
C TYR A 15 4.72 19.13 35.79
N LYS A 16 5.89 19.80 35.73
CA LYS A 16 7.10 19.47 36.48
C LYS A 16 6.86 19.31 38.01
N ASP A 17 6.01 20.11 38.58
CA ASP A 17 5.74 20.16 40.03
C ASP A 17 4.31 19.71 40.36
N SER A 18 3.63 19.03 39.48
CA SER A 18 2.27 18.50 39.68
C SER A 18 2.23 17.00 39.48
N LYS A 19 1.42 16.32 40.28
CA LYS A 19 1.09 14.90 40.10
C LYS A 19 -0.08 14.69 39.14
N ASP A 20 -0.70 15.77 38.72
CA ASP A 20 -1.84 15.70 37.81
C ASP A 20 -1.38 15.42 36.37
N ILE A 21 -1.99 14.45 35.73
CA ILE A 21 -1.70 14.10 34.32
C ILE A 21 -2.29 15.21 33.45
N SER A 22 -1.45 15.96 32.74
CA SER A 22 -1.87 17.02 31.85
C SER A 22 -2.38 16.49 30.50
N SER A 23 -1.84 15.36 30.04
CA SER A 23 -2.32 14.67 28.83
C SER A 23 -1.93 13.19 28.83
N THR A 24 -2.74 12.38 28.18
CA THR A 24 -2.46 10.97 27.91
C THR A 24 -2.70 10.72 26.43
N MET A 25 -1.69 10.19 25.76
CA MET A 25 -1.79 9.79 24.35
C MET A 25 -1.55 8.29 24.26
N LYS A 26 -2.50 7.57 23.66
CA LYS A 26 -2.35 6.16 23.32
C LYS A 26 -1.87 6.05 21.87
N PHE A 27 -0.87 5.24 21.64
CA PHE A 27 -0.39 4.88 20.32
C PHE A 27 -0.80 3.45 20.05
N GLU A 28 -1.51 3.25 18.95
CA GLU A 28 -1.83 1.92 18.49
C GLU A 28 -0.70 1.40 17.61
N LYS A 29 -0.39 0.12 17.75
CA LYS A 29 0.59 -0.55 16.91
C LYS A 29 0.03 -0.64 15.49
N ILE A 30 0.83 -0.27 14.50
CA ILE A 30 0.54 -0.50 13.08
C ILE A 30 1.42 -1.65 12.63
N GLU A 31 0.82 -2.72 12.13
CA GLU A 31 1.53 -3.91 11.68
C GLU A 31 1.33 -4.12 10.19
N SER A 32 2.32 -4.75 9.57
CA SER A 32 2.18 -5.32 8.24
C SER A 32 1.32 -6.57 8.32
N ILE A 33 0.30 -6.69 7.49
CA ILE A 33 -0.54 -7.88 7.41
C ILE A 33 -0.28 -8.64 6.12
N GLN A 34 -0.44 -9.97 6.18
CA GLN A 34 -0.38 -10.81 5.00
C GLN A 34 -1.62 -10.57 4.13
N THR A 35 -1.40 -10.38 2.85
CA THR A 35 -2.46 -10.27 1.84
C THR A 35 -2.12 -11.16 0.65
N GLN A 36 -3.12 -11.45 -0.18
CA GLN A 36 -2.93 -12.17 -1.43
C GLN A 36 -3.52 -11.35 -2.58
N VAL A 37 -2.83 -11.30 -3.71
CA VAL A 37 -3.41 -10.74 -4.93
C VAL A 37 -4.47 -11.73 -5.43
N VAL A 38 -5.71 -11.27 -5.55
CA VAL A 38 -6.83 -12.07 -6.05
C VAL A 38 -7.28 -11.69 -7.46
N TYR A 39 -6.86 -10.51 -7.94
CA TYR A 39 -7.12 -10.04 -9.29
C TYR A 39 -6.07 -9.02 -9.72
N ALA A 40 -5.74 -9.02 -11.01
CA ALA A 40 -4.96 -7.98 -11.66
C ALA A 40 -5.60 -7.61 -13.00
N SER A 41 -5.68 -6.32 -13.30
CA SER A 41 -6.20 -5.82 -14.58
C SER A 41 -5.34 -6.24 -15.78
N SER A 42 -4.05 -6.42 -15.54
CA SER A 42 -3.05 -6.86 -16.52
C SER A 42 -1.82 -7.42 -15.80
N GLN A 43 -1.21 -8.45 -16.37
CA GLN A 43 0.08 -8.97 -15.92
C GLN A 43 0.84 -9.61 -17.10
N GLU A 44 2.15 -9.60 -17.02
CA GLU A 44 3.03 -10.35 -17.92
C GLU A 44 3.27 -11.73 -17.32
N SER A 45 2.67 -12.76 -17.89
CA SER A 45 2.71 -14.11 -17.34
C SER A 45 4.13 -14.68 -17.23
N GLY A 46 4.49 -15.21 -16.06
CA GLY A 46 5.76 -15.83 -15.76
C GLY A 46 6.84 -14.85 -15.30
N GLU A 47 6.94 -13.67 -15.91
CA GLU A 47 7.96 -12.68 -15.53
C GLU A 47 7.39 -11.57 -14.63
N GLY A 48 6.12 -11.24 -14.79
CA GLY A 48 5.47 -10.14 -14.10
C GLY A 48 4.14 -10.53 -13.49
N ASP A 49 4.04 -11.73 -12.91
CA ASP A 49 2.82 -12.19 -12.26
C ASP A 49 2.47 -11.31 -11.06
N ALA A 50 1.19 -10.98 -10.94
CA ALA A 50 0.73 -10.05 -9.90
C ALA A 50 0.91 -10.60 -8.47
N SER A 51 0.99 -11.93 -8.31
CA SER A 51 1.29 -12.57 -7.03
C SER A 51 2.65 -12.18 -6.45
N HIS A 52 3.58 -11.75 -7.27
CA HIS A 52 4.89 -11.25 -6.83
C HIS A 52 4.79 -10.01 -5.95
N LEU A 53 3.70 -9.24 -6.02
CA LEU A 53 3.51 -8.07 -5.14
C LEU A 53 3.34 -8.42 -3.66
N THR A 54 3.16 -9.71 -3.32
CA THR A 54 2.90 -10.14 -1.94
C THR A 54 3.69 -11.40 -1.56
N ASP A 55 4.75 -11.73 -2.29
CA ASP A 55 5.57 -12.93 -2.06
C ASP A 55 6.72 -12.70 -1.06
N GLY A 56 7.03 -11.45 -0.74
CA GLY A 56 8.11 -11.07 0.18
C GLY A 56 9.50 -11.09 -0.44
N ASP A 57 9.62 -11.24 -1.77
CA ASP A 57 10.89 -11.18 -2.48
C ASP A 57 11.01 -9.87 -3.29
N PRO A 58 11.82 -8.90 -2.87
CA PRO A 58 11.97 -7.62 -3.57
C PRO A 58 12.64 -7.75 -4.96
N ASN A 59 13.09 -8.94 -5.36
CA ASN A 59 13.72 -9.18 -6.66
C ASN A 59 12.71 -9.68 -7.71
N THR A 60 11.55 -10.18 -7.31
CA THR A 60 10.42 -10.47 -8.19
C THR A 60 9.62 -9.21 -8.44
N ILE A 61 8.81 -9.19 -9.48
CA ILE A 61 8.00 -8.00 -9.82
C ILE A 61 6.64 -8.40 -10.38
N TRP A 62 5.63 -7.62 -10.10
CA TRP A 62 4.50 -7.47 -10.97
C TRP A 62 4.85 -6.51 -12.10
N HIS A 63 4.45 -6.83 -13.32
CA HIS A 63 4.50 -5.94 -14.47
C HIS A 63 3.27 -6.18 -15.34
N THR A 64 2.63 -5.10 -15.81
CA THR A 64 1.54 -5.21 -16.78
C THR A 64 2.04 -5.81 -18.10
N MET A 65 1.15 -6.49 -18.81
CA MET A 65 1.47 -7.17 -20.08
C MET A 65 2.09 -6.22 -21.11
N TYR A 66 3.14 -6.68 -21.75
CA TYR A 66 3.85 -5.98 -22.82
C TYR A 66 4.17 -6.88 -24.02
N SER A 67 4.24 -8.21 -23.84
CA SER A 67 4.66 -9.14 -24.89
C SER A 67 3.60 -9.36 -25.98
N VAL A 68 2.32 -9.26 -25.63
CA VAL A 68 1.20 -9.46 -26.57
C VAL A 68 0.48 -8.15 -26.84
N THR A 69 0.18 -7.39 -25.79
CA THR A 69 -0.51 -6.09 -25.92
C THR A 69 -0.10 -5.18 -24.76
N VAL A 70 -0.18 -3.87 -25.01
CA VAL A 70 0.01 -2.85 -23.97
C VAL A 70 -1.33 -2.18 -23.70
N ALA A 71 -1.93 -2.51 -22.55
CA ALA A 71 -3.15 -1.87 -22.11
C ALA A 71 -2.88 -0.43 -21.69
N LYS A 72 -3.89 0.42 -21.77
CA LYS A 72 -3.83 1.81 -21.29
C LYS A 72 -4.21 1.88 -19.81
N TYR A 73 -3.73 2.92 -19.14
CA TYR A 73 -4.17 3.23 -17.79
C TYR A 73 -5.70 3.41 -17.69
N PRO A 74 -6.31 3.13 -16.53
CA PRO A 74 -5.69 2.71 -15.25
C PRO A 74 -5.37 1.20 -15.21
N HIS A 75 -4.37 0.85 -14.39
CA HIS A 75 -4.06 -0.53 -14.04
C HIS A 75 -4.30 -0.75 -12.55
N TRP A 76 -4.79 -1.92 -12.15
CA TRP A 76 -5.05 -2.19 -10.74
C TRP A 76 -4.82 -3.64 -10.36
N VAL A 77 -4.58 -3.84 -9.08
CA VAL A 77 -4.58 -5.14 -8.41
C VAL A 77 -5.51 -5.09 -7.22
N ASP A 78 -6.19 -6.21 -6.97
CA ASP A 78 -7.05 -6.40 -5.81
C ASP A 78 -6.37 -7.36 -4.84
N LEU A 79 -6.28 -6.94 -3.58
CA LEU A 79 -5.67 -7.66 -2.48
C LEU A 79 -6.76 -8.15 -1.53
N ASP A 80 -6.67 -9.40 -1.06
CA ASP A 80 -7.51 -9.96 -0.01
C ASP A 80 -6.70 -10.06 1.29
N ALA A 81 -7.19 -9.46 2.36
CA ALA A 81 -6.63 -9.54 3.70
C ALA A 81 -7.09 -10.80 4.47
N GLY A 82 -7.86 -11.68 3.82
CA GLY A 82 -8.40 -12.90 4.42
C GLY A 82 -9.61 -12.68 5.31
N GLU A 83 -9.62 -11.60 6.07
CA GLU A 83 -10.72 -11.17 6.94
C GLU A 83 -10.82 -9.65 7.00
N VAL A 84 -11.88 -9.13 7.58
CA VAL A 84 -12.04 -7.68 7.78
C VAL A 84 -11.00 -7.18 8.78
N LYS A 85 -10.21 -6.22 8.37
CA LYS A 85 -9.18 -5.53 9.16
C LYS A 85 -9.45 -4.04 9.23
N GLU A 86 -8.87 -3.38 10.21
CA GLU A 86 -8.81 -1.92 10.27
C GLU A 86 -7.55 -1.44 9.54
N ILE A 87 -7.72 -1.13 8.24
CA ILE A 87 -6.64 -0.73 7.35
C ILE A 87 -6.23 0.70 7.68
N LYS A 88 -4.94 0.90 7.91
CA LYS A 88 -4.35 2.20 8.29
C LYS A 88 -3.48 2.80 7.20
N GLY A 89 -3.12 2.01 6.19
CA GLY A 89 -2.26 2.46 5.11
C GLY A 89 -1.66 1.29 4.34
N PHE A 90 -0.60 1.58 3.62
CA PHE A 90 0.12 0.59 2.85
C PHE A 90 1.57 1.02 2.63
N THR A 91 2.42 0.08 2.18
CA THR A 91 3.70 0.39 1.54
C THR A 91 3.68 -0.09 0.10
N TYR A 92 4.42 0.60 -0.76
CA TYR A 92 4.70 0.21 -2.13
C TYR A 92 6.21 0.27 -2.38
N LEU A 93 6.79 -0.84 -2.76
CA LEU A 93 8.18 -0.91 -3.19
C LEU A 93 8.21 -0.93 -4.73
N PRO A 94 8.79 0.09 -5.40
CA PRO A 94 9.01 0.07 -6.83
C PRO A 94 9.92 -1.11 -7.21
N ARG A 95 9.87 -1.55 -8.48
CA ARG A 95 10.81 -2.56 -8.95
C ARG A 95 12.26 -2.09 -8.75
N GLN A 96 13.14 -3.02 -8.36
CA GLN A 96 14.53 -2.70 -8.04
C GLN A 96 15.50 -2.86 -9.23
N ASN A 97 15.09 -3.61 -10.24
CA ASN A 97 15.93 -3.94 -11.43
C ASN A 97 15.55 -3.11 -12.67
N GLY A 98 15.25 -1.84 -12.51
CA GLY A 98 14.90 -0.94 -13.61
C GLY A 98 13.83 0.06 -13.21
N GLY A 99 13.29 0.80 -14.18
CA GLY A 99 12.34 1.88 -13.93
C GLY A 99 11.02 1.82 -14.73
N ASN A 100 10.88 0.85 -15.65
CA ASN A 100 9.67 0.75 -16.45
C ASN A 100 8.48 0.36 -15.59
N GLY A 101 7.40 1.14 -15.69
CA GLY A 101 6.19 0.92 -14.94
C GLY A 101 6.22 1.40 -13.49
N ASN A 102 7.29 2.05 -13.02
CA ASN A 102 7.30 2.64 -11.68
C ASN A 102 6.18 3.65 -11.53
N ILE A 103 5.26 3.36 -10.61
CA ILE A 103 4.00 4.10 -10.46
C ILE A 103 4.28 5.52 -9.97
N LYS A 104 3.58 6.50 -10.58
CA LYS A 104 3.62 7.90 -10.19
C LYS A 104 2.35 8.26 -9.42
N ASP A 105 1.22 8.34 -10.09
CA ASP A 105 -0.05 8.68 -9.46
C ASP A 105 -0.84 7.39 -9.16
N TYR A 106 -1.47 7.35 -7.99
CA TYR A 106 -2.21 6.18 -7.54
C TYR A 106 -3.50 6.55 -6.82
N SER A 107 -4.39 5.57 -6.68
CA SER A 107 -5.53 5.63 -5.78
C SER A 107 -5.75 4.30 -5.07
N ILE A 108 -6.32 4.38 -3.86
CA ILE A 108 -6.70 3.22 -3.04
C ILE A 108 -8.21 3.23 -2.85
N GLN A 109 -8.84 2.12 -3.16
CA GLN A 109 -10.23 1.83 -2.82
C GLN A 109 -10.28 0.62 -1.90
N VAL A 110 -11.36 0.49 -1.15
CA VAL A 110 -11.58 -0.64 -0.26
C VAL A 110 -12.96 -1.23 -0.46
N SER A 111 -13.11 -2.52 -0.13
CA SER A 111 -14.37 -3.24 -0.25
C SER A 111 -14.51 -4.27 0.88
N MET A 112 -15.75 -4.57 1.23
CA MET A 112 -16.07 -5.65 2.18
C MET A 112 -16.21 -7.00 1.49
N ASP A 113 -16.60 -7.01 0.22
CA ASP A 113 -16.97 -8.22 -0.54
C ASP A 113 -16.14 -8.44 -1.83
N GLY A 114 -15.25 -7.49 -2.17
CA GLY A 114 -14.43 -7.52 -3.38
C GLY A 114 -15.19 -7.25 -4.68
N LYS A 115 -16.45 -6.84 -4.59
CA LYS A 115 -17.32 -6.56 -5.76
C LYS A 115 -17.71 -5.10 -5.82
N GLU A 116 -18.17 -4.56 -4.71
CA GLU A 116 -18.54 -3.15 -4.61
C GLU A 116 -17.40 -2.34 -4.03
N TRP A 117 -16.95 -1.35 -4.81
CA TRP A 117 -15.84 -0.47 -4.48
C TRP A 117 -16.38 0.96 -4.30
N GLY A 118 -16.14 1.53 -3.14
CA GLY A 118 -16.52 2.91 -2.84
C GLY A 118 -15.60 3.94 -3.49
N GLU A 119 -15.78 5.21 -3.12
CA GLU A 119 -14.84 6.26 -3.48
C GLU A 119 -13.44 5.95 -2.92
N PRO A 120 -12.37 6.41 -3.60
CA PRO A 120 -11.03 6.23 -3.10
C PRO A 120 -10.83 6.81 -1.68
N VAL A 121 -10.33 5.98 -0.78
CA VAL A 121 -9.99 6.37 0.60
C VAL A 121 -8.65 7.10 0.69
N ASN A 122 -7.80 6.94 -0.33
CA ASN A 122 -6.53 7.64 -0.45
C ASN A 122 -6.15 7.80 -1.92
N LYS A 123 -5.49 8.91 -2.24
CA LYS A 123 -4.88 9.20 -3.55
C LYS A 123 -3.58 9.95 -3.32
N GLY A 124 -2.62 9.77 -4.21
CA GLY A 124 -1.35 10.50 -4.10
C GLY A 124 -0.44 10.34 -5.30
N THR A 125 0.71 10.94 -5.17
CA THR A 125 1.79 10.90 -6.15
C THR A 125 3.08 10.46 -5.46
N PHE A 126 3.73 9.43 -5.99
CA PHE A 126 5.01 8.95 -5.46
C PHE A 126 6.18 9.75 -6.00
N ALA A 127 7.19 9.97 -5.15
CA ALA A 127 8.46 10.51 -5.58
C ALA A 127 9.16 9.54 -6.55
N ARG A 128 9.92 10.11 -7.51
CA ARG A 128 10.68 9.35 -8.50
C ARG A 128 11.99 8.85 -7.90
N ASP A 129 11.94 7.77 -7.18
CA ASP A 129 13.09 7.04 -6.65
C ASP A 129 12.74 5.56 -6.45
N SER A 130 13.71 4.72 -6.10
CA SER A 130 13.54 3.28 -5.86
C SER A 130 13.23 2.91 -4.41
N LYS A 131 13.05 3.91 -3.52
CA LYS A 131 12.79 3.66 -2.11
C LYS A 131 11.36 3.21 -1.88
N GLU A 132 11.14 2.44 -0.83
CA GLU A 132 9.81 2.08 -0.38
C GLU A 132 8.99 3.35 -0.06
N LYS A 133 7.76 3.36 -0.50
CA LYS A 133 6.77 4.41 -0.24
C LYS A 133 5.86 3.94 0.88
N ARG A 134 5.85 4.63 2.00
CA ARG A 134 4.94 4.37 3.12
C ARG A 134 3.86 5.45 3.16
N VAL A 135 2.61 5.03 3.10
CA VAL A 135 1.44 5.92 3.13
C VAL A 135 0.53 5.51 4.26
N LEU A 136 0.20 6.45 5.13
CA LEU A 136 -0.83 6.27 6.17
C LEU A 136 -2.08 7.05 5.77
N PHE A 137 -3.23 6.47 6.00
CA PHE A 137 -4.51 7.12 5.76
C PHE A 137 -4.83 8.13 6.87
N ASP A 138 -5.54 9.19 6.53
CA ASP A 138 -5.98 10.19 7.52
C ASP A 138 -6.87 9.58 8.61
N LYS A 139 -7.65 8.57 8.22
CA LYS A 139 -8.50 7.78 9.12
C LYS A 139 -8.42 6.30 8.74
N PRO A 140 -8.32 5.39 9.73
CA PRO A 140 -8.44 3.97 9.48
C PRO A 140 -9.79 3.61 8.84
N VAL A 141 -9.78 2.61 7.97
CA VAL A 141 -10.99 2.10 7.30
C VAL A 141 -11.13 0.60 7.50
N LYS A 142 -12.33 0.12 7.79
CA LYS A 142 -12.61 -1.31 7.92
C LYS A 142 -12.88 -1.89 6.54
N ALA A 143 -12.08 -2.88 6.15
CA ALA A 143 -12.24 -3.59 4.88
C ALA A 143 -11.56 -4.96 4.92
N ARG A 144 -11.97 -5.85 4.00
CA ARG A 144 -11.26 -7.09 3.70
C ARG A 144 -10.47 -6.97 2.40
N TYR A 145 -11.01 -6.28 1.40
CA TYR A 145 -10.39 -6.15 0.08
C TYR A 145 -9.87 -4.74 -0.13
N ILE A 146 -8.71 -4.65 -0.74
CA ILE A 146 -8.03 -3.39 -1.05
C ILE A 146 -7.69 -3.39 -2.54
N ARG A 147 -8.12 -2.36 -3.27
CA ARG A 147 -7.72 -2.11 -4.66
C ARG A 147 -6.65 -1.04 -4.69
N PHE A 148 -5.49 -1.42 -5.17
CA PHE A 148 -4.42 -0.49 -5.50
C PHE A 148 -4.47 -0.21 -7.00
N THR A 149 -4.74 1.04 -7.38
CA THR A 149 -4.84 1.48 -8.76
C THR A 149 -3.68 2.40 -9.11
N ALA A 150 -2.90 2.02 -10.10
CA ALA A 150 -1.94 2.88 -10.77
C ALA A 150 -2.68 3.75 -11.79
N LEU A 151 -2.44 5.05 -11.76
CA LEU A 151 -3.07 6.05 -12.63
C LEU A 151 -2.10 6.62 -13.66
N SER A 152 -0.81 6.61 -13.36
CA SER A 152 0.27 7.02 -14.26
C SER A 152 1.62 6.43 -13.81
N GLU A 153 2.62 6.53 -14.68
CA GLU A 153 3.96 6.02 -14.48
C GLU A 153 4.98 7.17 -14.58
N GLN A 154 6.16 6.99 -13.97
CA GLN A 154 7.19 8.02 -13.84
C GLN A 154 7.79 8.52 -15.15
N ASN A 155 7.78 7.71 -16.21
CA ASN A 155 8.33 8.03 -17.53
C ASN A 155 7.24 8.36 -18.57
N GLY A 156 5.95 8.33 -18.18
CA GLY A 156 4.82 8.61 -19.05
C GLY A 156 4.49 7.49 -20.03
N GLN A 157 4.88 6.25 -19.71
CA GLN A 157 4.52 5.05 -20.48
C GLN A 157 3.22 4.43 -19.95
N ASP A 158 2.68 3.44 -20.67
CA ASP A 158 1.42 2.78 -20.30
C ASP A 158 1.63 1.55 -19.38
N PHE A 159 2.81 1.36 -18.81
CA PHE A 159 3.12 0.23 -17.94
C PHE A 159 2.87 0.54 -16.46
N ALA A 160 2.54 -0.49 -15.69
CA ALA A 160 2.63 -0.46 -14.24
C ALA A 160 3.46 -1.64 -13.74
N SER A 161 4.26 -1.42 -12.72
CA SER A 161 5.08 -2.45 -12.08
C SER A 161 5.27 -2.15 -10.60
N GLY A 162 5.66 -3.15 -9.85
CA GLY A 162 6.04 -3.04 -8.44
C GLY A 162 6.73 -4.31 -7.98
N ALA A 163 7.62 -4.19 -6.99
CA ALA A 163 8.20 -5.35 -6.34
C ALA A 163 7.29 -5.84 -5.22
N GLU A 164 6.83 -4.94 -4.32
CA GLU A 164 6.01 -5.31 -3.18
C GLU A 164 4.90 -4.29 -2.90
N ILE A 165 3.78 -4.79 -2.43
CA ILE A 165 2.72 -4.02 -1.75
C ILE A 165 2.42 -4.70 -0.42
N THR A 166 2.54 -3.94 0.67
CA THR A 166 2.21 -4.42 2.01
C THR A 166 1.11 -3.57 2.61
N ILE A 167 0.08 -4.19 3.13
CA ILE A 167 -1.02 -3.49 3.80
C ILE A 167 -0.69 -3.33 5.29
N LEU A 168 -0.97 -2.15 5.80
CA LEU A 168 -0.74 -1.75 7.19
C LEU A 168 -2.09 -1.71 7.93
N ALA A 169 -2.20 -2.45 9.01
CA ALA A 169 -3.44 -2.59 9.78
C ALA A 169 -3.16 -2.77 11.29
N ASN A 170 -4.24 -2.86 12.07
CA ASN A 170 -4.24 -3.32 13.47
C ASN A 170 -4.72 -4.76 13.52
#